data_75040f3b6c5561b81b2e22d0603bd391
#
_entry.id   75040f3b6c5561b81b2e22d0603bd391
#
_cell.length_a   1.000
_cell.length_b   1.000
_cell.length_c   1.000
_cell.angle_alpha   90.00
_cell.angle_beta   90.00
_cell.angle_gamma   90.00
#
_symmetry.space_group_name_H-M   'P 1'
#
loop_
_entity.id
_entity.type
_entity.pdbx_description
1 polymer ?
#
loop_
_entity_poly.entity_id
_entity_poly.type
_entity_poly.pdbx_seq_one_letter_code
_entity_poly.pdbx_strand_id
1 'polypeptide(L)'
;MCEGNHDLFAGREEFERRVRAAGVRLLLNEAAELEIRGERVQILGLRWGQPGSRHDAAIDDHVQRVLPLRRAAAFTILLAHHPHAFDRAAEAGIPLTLSGHTHGGQLMLSKNVGAGPILFKYWSGLYRKDASALVVSNGVGNWFPLRINAPAEILHLTLRAAPFT
;
A
#
# COMPACT_ATOMS: atom_id res chain seq x y z
N MET A 1 -6.38 1.16 -7.93
CA MET A 1 -5.08 1.84 -7.78
C MET A 1 -5.18 2.85 -6.65
N CYS A 2 -4.12 3.11 -5.87
CA CYS A 2 -3.98 4.26 -4.96
C CYS A 2 -2.87 5.20 -5.48
N GLU A 3 -2.83 6.41 -4.95
CA GLU A 3 -1.86 7.45 -5.30
C GLU A 3 -0.53 7.24 -4.56
N GLY A 4 0.60 7.54 -5.21
CA GLY A 4 1.94 7.58 -4.63
C GLY A 4 2.60 8.96 -4.77
N ASN A 5 3.74 9.16 -4.11
CA ASN A 5 4.42 10.47 -4.11
C ASN A 5 4.94 10.88 -5.49
N HIS A 6 5.43 9.96 -6.29
CA HIS A 6 5.96 10.26 -7.63
C HIS A 6 4.87 10.54 -8.66
N ASP A 7 3.66 10.05 -8.43
CA ASP A 7 2.51 10.32 -9.29
C ASP A 7 2.17 11.82 -9.36
N LEU A 8 2.60 12.58 -8.35
CA LEU A 8 2.29 14.00 -8.20
C LEU A 8 3.31 14.94 -8.87
N PHE A 9 4.38 14.42 -9.46
CA PHE A 9 5.43 15.25 -10.08
C PHE A 9 4.91 16.08 -11.27
N ALA A 10 3.97 15.54 -12.05
CA ALA A 10 3.32 16.26 -13.15
C ALA A 10 2.09 17.08 -12.71
N GLY A 11 1.83 17.17 -11.43
CA GLY A 11 0.62 17.78 -10.85
C GLY A 11 -0.50 16.76 -10.63
N ARG A 12 -1.16 16.88 -9.48
CA ARG A 12 -2.19 15.95 -9.01
C ARG A 12 -3.37 15.83 -9.97
N GLU A 13 -3.91 16.96 -10.42
CA GLU A 13 -5.07 17.00 -11.31
C GLU A 13 -4.80 16.30 -12.63
N GLU A 14 -3.62 16.53 -13.21
CA GLU A 14 -3.21 15.90 -14.45
C GLU A 14 -3.01 14.40 -14.30
N PHE A 15 -2.40 13.95 -13.20
CA PHE A 15 -2.28 12.53 -12.87
C PHE A 15 -3.66 11.88 -12.74
N GLU A 16 -4.54 12.42 -11.90
CA GLU A 16 -5.88 11.89 -11.68
C GLU A 16 -6.67 11.81 -13.01
N ARG A 17 -6.60 12.85 -13.83
CA ARG A 17 -7.24 12.90 -15.14
C ARG A 17 -6.74 11.79 -16.07
N ARG A 18 -5.41 11.61 -16.19
CA ARG A 18 -4.80 10.58 -17.05
C ARG A 18 -5.15 9.17 -16.61
N VAL A 19 -5.05 8.89 -15.32
CA VAL A 19 -5.37 7.57 -14.75
C VAL A 19 -6.82 7.20 -15.03
N ARG A 20 -7.77 8.14 -14.79
CA ARG A 20 -9.18 7.93 -15.07
C ARG A 20 -9.47 7.76 -16.55
N ALA A 21 -8.84 8.56 -17.41
CA ALA A 21 -8.96 8.45 -18.87
C ALA A 21 -8.44 7.10 -19.42
N ALA A 22 -7.46 6.50 -18.74
CA ALA A 22 -6.96 5.16 -19.05
C ALA A 22 -7.89 4.02 -18.53
N GLY A 23 -9.05 4.34 -17.97
CA GLY A 23 -10.01 3.36 -17.44
C GLY A 23 -9.57 2.72 -16.11
N VAL A 24 -8.55 3.24 -15.45
CA VAL A 24 -8.06 2.72 -14.17
C VAL A 24 -8.87 3.32 -13.02
N ARG A 25 -9.43 2.49 -12.17
CA ARG A 25 -10.14 2.94 -10.96
C ARG A 25 -9.13 3.42 -9.92
N LEU A 26 -9.06 4.74 -9.75
CA LEU A 26 -8.21 5.41 -8.77
C LEU A 26 -9.02 5.65 -7.48
N LEU A 27 -8.51 5.16 -6.36
CA LEU A 27 -9.12 5.29 -5.04
C LEU A 27 -8.34 6.32 -4.22
N LEU A 28 -9.01 7.42 -3.88
CA LEU A 28 -8.44 8.58 -3.19
C LEU A 28 -9.15 8.84 -1.86
N ASN A 29 -8.87 8.03 -0.85
CA ASN A 29 -9.63 7.82 0.37
C ASN A 29 -11.05 7.29 0.05
N GLU A 30 -11.10 6.31 -0.83
CA GLU A 30 -12.32 5.73 -1.37
C GLU A 30 -12.31 4.20 -1.21
N ALA A 31 -13.48 3.60 -1.39
CA ALA A 31 -13.68 2.16 -1.39
C ALA A 31 -14.15 1.65 -2.76
N ALA A 32 -13.76 0.43 -3.08
CA ALA A 32 -14.30 -0.37 -4.17
C ALA A 32 -14.75 -1.72 -3.64
N GLU A 33 -15.87 -2.21 -4.11
CA GLU A 33 -16.38 -3.53 -3.78
C GLU A 33 -16.30 -4.44 -5.00
N LEU A 34 -15.90 -5.67 -4.78
CA LEU A 34 -15.77 -6.72 -5.77
C LEU A 34 -16.44 -7.99 -5.22
N GLU A 35 -17.04 -8.76 -6.09
CA GLU A 35 -17.43 -10.13 -5.80
C GLU A 35 -16.50 -11.08 -6.56
N ILE A 36 -15.81 -11.95 -5.84
CA ILE A 36 -14.85 -12.90 -6.40
C ILE A 36 -15.25 -14.29 -5.94
N ARG A 37 -15.76 -15.11 -6.86
CA ARG A 37 -16.22 -16.49 -6.59
C ARG A 37 -17.24 -16.58 -5.45
N GLY A 38 -18.19 -15.63 -5.42
CA GLY A 38 -19.21 -15.53 -4.38
C GLY A 38 -18.76 -14.87 -3.07
N GLU A 39 -17.49 -14.54 -2.94
CA GLU A 39 -16.94 -13.86 -1.76
C GLU A 39 -16.87 -12.35 -1.98
N ARG A 40 -17.28 -11.59 -0.98
CA ARG A 40 -17.19 -10.12 -1.03
C ARG A 40 -15.81 -9.66 -0.62
N VAL A 41 -15.14 -8.94 -1.51
CA VAL A 41 -13.84 -8.31 -1.30
C VAL A 41 -14.00 -6.80 -1.39
N GLN A 42 -13.53 -6.09 -0.39
CA GLN A 42 -13.49 -4.64 -0.39
C GLN A 42 -12.05 -4.15 -0.51
N ILE A 43 -11.82 -3.18 -1.38
CA ILE A 43 -10.55 -2.51 -1.54
C ILE A 43 -10.71 -1.08 -1.04
N LEU A 44 -9.97 -0.70 -0.01
CA LEU A 44 -9.82 0.68 0.43
C LEU A 44 -8.54 1.24 -0.17
N GLY A 45 -8.56 2.42 -0.76
CA GLY A 45 -7.38 3.07 -1.31
C GLY A 45 -7.11 4.41 -0.65
N LEU A 46 -5.88 4.61 -0.18
CA LEU A 46 -5.48 5.88 0.42
C LEU A 46 -4.99 6.87 -0.64
N ARG A 47 -5.27 8.13 -0.40
CA ARG A 47 -4.61 9.25 -1.05
C ARG A 47 -3.19 9.40 -0.48
N TRP A 48 -2.26 9.88 -1.29
CA TRP A 48 -0.98 10.37 -0.79
C TRP A 48 -1.17 11.72 -0.09
N GLY A 49 -0.44 11.95 0.99
CA GLY A 49 -0.58 13.15 1.82
C GLY A 49 -0.38 14.48 1.08
N GLN A 50 -0.68 15.57 1.74
CA GLN A 50 -0.47 16.92 1.21
C GLN A 50 1.04 17.25 1.21
N PRO A 51 1.55 17.98 0.18
CA PRO A 51 2.90 18.55 0.22
C PRO A 51 3.11 19.37 1.50
N GLY A 52 4.20 19.09 2.25
CA GLY A 52 4.54 19.81 3.48
C GLY A 52 3.88 19.30 4.77
N SER A 53 2.95 18.32 4.71
CA SER A 53 2.47 17.65 5.91
C SER A 53 3.53 16.68 6.47
N ARG A 54 3.58 16.52 7.81
CA ARG A 54 4.36 15.42 8.41
C ARG A 54 3.77 14.11 7.91
N HIS A 55 4.58 13.29 7.25
CA HIS A 55 4.13 12.07 6.55
C HIS A 55 3.27 11.16 7.43
N ASP A 56 3.71 10.87 8.66
CA ASP A 56 3.00 9.94 9.54
C ASP A 56 1.61 10.45 9.93
N ALA A 57 1.48 11.72 10.28
CA ALA A 57 0.20 12.31 10.67
C ALA A 57 -0.81 12.34 9.49
N ALA A 58 -0.32 12.60 8.27
CA ALA A 58 -1.17 12.58 7.08
C ALA A 58 -1.63 11.16 6.72
N ILE A 59 -0.78 10.15 6.90
CA ILE A 59 -1.13 8.74 6.67
C ILE A 59 -2.20 8.30 7.67
N ASP A 60 -2.03 8.63 8.95
CA ASP A 60 -2.99 8.32 9.99
C ASP A 60 -4.37 8.94 9.69
N ASP A 61 -4.41 10.21 9.29
CA ASP A 61 -5.65 10.89 8.90
C ASP A 61 -6.33 10.19 7.71
N HIS A 62 -5.56 9.79 6.68
CA HIS A 62 -6.12 9.09 5.54
C HIS A 62 -6.66 7.69 5.90
N VAL A 63 -5.98 6.95 6.78
CA VAL A 63 -6.51 5.69 7.30
C VAL A 63 -7.82 5.94 8.05
N GLN A 64 -7.88 6.93 8.93
CA GLN A 64 -9.11 7.26 9.67
C GLN A 64 -10.29 7.61 8.73
N ARG A 65 -10.04 8.27 7.61
CA ARG A 65 -11.08 8.62 6.62
C ARG A 65 -11.67 7.41 5.91
N VAL A 66 -10.92 6.34 5.69
CA VAL A 66 -11.41 5.15 4.99
C VAL A 66 -12.04 4.11 5.92
N LEU A 67 -11.74 4.13 7.22
CA LEU A 67 -12.31 3.18 8.17
C LEU A 67 -13.84 3.15 8.20
N PRO A 68 -14.56 4.30 8.17
CA PRO A 68 -16.03 4.32 8.13
C PRO A 68 -16.61 3.69 6.86
N LEU A 69 -15.83 3.58 5.79
CA LEU A 69 -16.25 2.96 4.54
C LEU A 69 -16.21 1.43 4.59
N ARG A 70 -15.60 0.85 5.63
CA ARG A 70 -15.40 -0.59 5.78
C ARG A 70 -16.73 -1.34 5.88
N ARG A 71 -16.81 -2.47 5.19
CA ARG A 71 -17.95 -3.40 5.23
C ARG A 71 -17.60 -4.62 6.07
N ALA A 72 -18.30 -4.82 7.17
CA ALA A 72 -18.03 -5.92 8.12
C ALA A 72 -18.09 -7.33 7.50
N ALA A 73 -18.91 -7.52 6.47
CA ALA A 73 -19.08 -8.82 5.81
C ALA A 73 -18.18 -9.02 4.57
N ALA A 74 -17.16 -8.17 4.36
CA ALA A 74 -16.24 -8.28 3.23
C ALA A 74 -14.80 -8.48 3.70
N PHE A 75 -14.01 -9.28 2.96
CA PHE A 75 -12.56 -9.31 3.15
C PHE A 75 -11.97 -7.99 2.68
N THR A 76 -11.36 -7.23 3.59
CA THR A 76 -10.88 -5.88 3.31
C THR A 76 -9.40 -5.89 2.96
N ILE A 77 -9.04 -5.25 1.85
CA ILE A 77 -7.67 -4.99 1.42
C ILE A 77 -7.44 -3.49 1.44
N LEU A 78 -6.41 -3.02 2.14
CA LEU A 78 -5.97 -1.64 2.11
C LEU A 78 -4.84 -1.46 1.09
N LEU A 79 -5.02 -0.55 0.14
CA LEU A 79 -3.96 -0.06 -0.75
C LEU A 79 -3.42 1.25 -0.18
N ALA A 80 -2.18 1.23 0.27
CA ALA A 80 -1.48 2.39 0.81
C ALA A 80 -0.08 2.45 0.22
N HIS A 81 0.27 3.51 -0.50
CA HIS A 81 1.60 3.62 -1.08
C HIS A 81 2.69 3.52 -0.01
N HIS A 82 2.54 4.23 1.13
CA HIS A 82 3.48 4.20 2.24
C HIS A 82 3.15 3.06 3.23
N PRO A 83 4.13 2.19 3.57
CA PRO A 83 3.88 1.02 4.40
C PRO A 83 3.56 1.33 5.89
N HIS A 84 3.84 2.53 6.39
CA HIS A 84 3.50 2.92 7.77
C HIS A 84 1.99 2.96 8.04
N ALA A 85 1.15 3.04 7.02
CA ALA A 85 -0.30 2.88 7.14
C ALA A 85 -0.70 1.55 7.81
N PHE A 86 0.18 0.54 7.76
CA PHE A 86 -0.08 -0.77 8.32
C PHE A 86 -0.31 -0.77 9.83
N ASP A 87 0.40 0.06 10.59
CA ASP A 87 0.22 0.09 12.04
C ASP A 87 -1.22 0.42 12.43
N ARG A 88 -1.79 1.47 11.82
CA ARG A 88 -3.18 1.86 12.03
C ARG A 88 -4.19 0.90 11.40
N ALA A 89 -3.85 0.36 10.23
CA ALA A 89 -4.68 -0.64 9.57
C ALA A 89 -4.82 -1.91 10.42
N ALA A 90 -3.72 -2.39 11.00
CA ALA A 90 -3.71 -3.57 11.88
C ALA A 90 -4.49 -3.31 13.18
N GLU A 91 -4.31 -2.16 13.84
CA GLU A 91 -5.10 -1.74 15.00
C GLU A 91 -6.60 -1.71 14.71
N ALA A 92 -6.97 -1.32 13.49
CA ALA A 92 -8.36 -1.35 13.03
C ALA A 92 -8.82 -2.73 12.54
N GLY A 93 -7.98 -3.77 12.61
CA GLY A 93 -8.29 -5.13 12.19
C GLY A 93 -8.48 -5.28 10.68
N ILE A 94 -7.77 -4.49 9.84
CA ILE A 94 -7.74 -4.70 8.39
C ILE A 94 -6.82 -5.91 8.11
N PRO A 95 -7.32 -6.99 7.48
CA PRO A 95 -6.57 -8.23 7.38
C PRO A 95 -5.38 -8.15 6.43
N LEU A 96 -5.42 -7.31 5.39
CA LEU A 96 -4.35 -7.20 4.40
C LEU A 96 -4.10 -5.75 3.99
N THR A 97 -2.83 -5.33 4.06
CA THR A 97 -2.35 -4.07 3.52
C THR A 97 -1.32 -4.34 2.43
N LEU A 98 -1.45 -3.68 1.28
CA LEU A 98 -0.51 -3.74 0.17
C LEU A 98 0.15 -2.38 -0.01
N SER A 99 1.48 -2.35 -0.02
CA SER A 99 2.27 -1.12 -0.08
C SER A 99 3.48 -1.25 -1.01
N GLY A 100 4.07 -0.11 -1.34
CA GLY A 100 5.31 0.01 -2.09
C GLY A 100 6.23 1.07 -1.49
N HIS A 101 6.56 2.12 -2.26
CA HIS A 101 7.29 3.33 -1.84
C HIS A 101 8.77 3.14 -1.53
N THR A 102 9.14 2.11 -0.81
CA THR A 102 10.47 1.92 -0.21
C THR A 102 11.52 1.41 -1.19
N HIS A 103 11.08 0.91 -2.35
CA HIS A 103 11.93 0.25 -3.35
C HIS A 103 12.81 -0.88 -2.78
N GLY A 104 12.38 -1.52 -1.68
CA GLY A 104 13.17 -2.51 -0.97
C GLY A 104 14.40 -1.94 -0.27
N GLY A 105 14.42 -0.62 -0.01
CA GLY A 105 15.57 0.12 0.51
C GLY A 105 16.64 0.43 -0.53
N GLN A 106 16.51 -0.10 -1.76
CA GLN A 106 17.32 0.10 -2.97
C GLN A 106 18.82 -0.22 -2.81
N LEU A 107 19.48 0.15 -1.70
CA LEU A 107 20.89 -0.14 -1.38
C LEU A 107 20.97 -1.03 -0.15
N MET A 108 21.08 -2.33 -0.37
CA MET A 108 21.10 -3.33 0.69
C MET A 108 22.41 -4.15 0.63
N LEU A 109 23.07 -4.31 1.77
CA LEU A 109 24.23 -5.22 1.90
C LEU A 109 23.74 -6.67 2.06
N SER A 110 22.65 -6.85 2.79
CA SER A 110 21.94 -8.13 2.95
C SER A 110 20.45 -7.86 3.14
N LYS A 111 19.66 -8.92 3.34
CA LYS A 111 18.21 -8.81 3.55
C LYS A 111 17.83 -7.79 4.64
N ASN A 112 18.60 -7.68 5.70
CA ASN A 112 18.27 -6.86 6.87
C ASN A 112 19.32 -5.79 7.18
N VAL A 113 20.27 -5.53 6.28
CA VAL A 113 21.32 -4.55 6.46
C VAL A 113 21.41 -3.66 5.24
N GLY A 114 21.24 -2.37 5.41
CA GLY A 114 21.29 -1.38 4.34
C GLY A 114 20.31 -0.23 4.56
N ALA A 115 20.00 0.51 3.50
CA ALA A 115 19.13 1.69 3.58
C ALA A 115 17.68 1.33 3.98
N GLY A 116 17.19 0.16 3.62
CA GLY A 116 15.83 -0.28 3.96
C GLY A 116 15.54 -0.14 5.46
N PRO A 117 16.17 -0.95 6.33
CA PRO A 117 15.90 -0.92 7.77
C PRO A 117 16.39 0.36 8.47
N ILE A 118 17.29 1.12 7.87
CA ILE A 118 17.71 2.43 8.40
C ILE A 118 16.63 3.49 8.18
N LEU A 119 15.97 3.47 7.00
CA LEU A 119 15.02 4.51 6.61
C LEU A 119 13.57 4.16 6.92
N PHE A 120 13.23 2.87 6.98
CA PHE A 120 11.84 2.40 7.05
C PHE A 120 11.67 1.31 8.10
N LYS A 121 10.58 1.36 8.84
CA LYS A 121 10.12 0.27 9.71
C LYS A 121 9.74 -0.98 8.89
N TYR A 122 9.12 -0.77 7.72
CA TYR A 122 8.70 -1.80 6.78
C TYR A 122 9.26 -1.46 5.41
N TRP A 123 10.19 -2.26 4.86
CA TRP A 123 10.89 -1.89 3.62
C TRP A 123 10.73 -2.87 2.48
N SER A 124 10.45 -4.17 2.73
CA SER A 124 10.33 -5.19 1.69
C SER A 124 9.71 -6.47 2.23
N GLY A 125 8.87 -7.14 1.44
CA GLY A 125 8.33 -8.45 1.74
C GLY A 125 7.12 -8.46 2.67
N LEU A 126 6.94 -9.55 3.41
CA LEU A 126 5.78 -9.83 4.23
C LEU A 126 6.06 -9.52 5.71
N TYR A 127 5.18 -8.74 6.32
CA TYR A 127 5.11 -8.49 7.76
C TYR A 127 3.77 -8.94 8.32
N ARG A 128 3.73 -9.29 9.60
CA ARG A 128 2.52 -9.68 10.32
C ARG A 128 2.42 -8.94 11.65
N LYS A 129 1.22 -8.56 12.02
CA LYS A 129 0.87 -8.01 13.33
C LYS A 129 -0.53 -8.53 13.66
N ASP A 130 -0.63 -9.36 14.69
CA ASP A 130 -1.85 -10.07 15.07
C ASP A 130 -2.46 -10.85 13.88
N ALA A 131 -3.72 -10.63 13.57
CA ALA A 131 -4.41 -11.25 12.42
C ALA A 131 -4.20 -10.49 11.10
N SER A 132 -3.39 -9.43 11.10
CA SER A 132 -3.17 -8.56 9.94
C SER A 132 -1.83 -8.85 9.26
N ALA A 133 -1.80 -8.69 7.94
CA ALA A 133 -0.60 -8.83 7.13
C ALA A 133 -0.35 -7.56 6.29
N LEU A 134 0.92 -7.22 6.14
CA LEU A 134 1.40 -6.20 5.22
C LEU A 134 2.31 -6.85 4.19
N VAL A 135 2.12 -6.54 2.93
CA VAL A 135 3.07 -6.87 1.86
C VAL A 135 3.63 -5.58 1.28
N VAL A 136 4.94 -5.44 1.33
CA VAL A 136 5.65 -4.29 0.75
C VAL A 136 6.40 -4.76 -0.49
N SER A 137 6.02 -4.23 -1.64
CA SER A 137 6.69 -4.50 -2.92
C SER A 137 7.88 -3.56 -3.10
N ASN A 138 8.98 -4.11 -3.64
CA ASN A 138 10.11 -3.29 -4.11
C ASN A 138 9.74 -2.48 -5.37
N GLY A 139 8.68 -2.89 -6.07
CA GLY A 139 8.24 -2.25 -7.29
C GLY A 139 9.24 -2.32 -8.43
N VAL A 140 8.88 -1.73 -9.57
CA VAL A 140 9.71 -1.68 -10.78
C VAL A 140 10.44 -0.35 -10.96
N GLY A 141 9.98 0.72 -10.28
CA GLY A 141 10.59 2.06 -10.30
C GLY A 141 11.84 2.16 -9.42
N ASN A 142 12.57 3.28 -9.52
CA ASN A 142 13.78 3.54 -8.75
C ASN A 142 13.79 4.97 -8.22
N TRP A 143 14.47 5.22 -7.09
CA TRP A 143 14.84 6.57 -6.65
C TRP A 143 15.98 7.15 -7.52
N PHE A 144 16.94 6.29 -7.88
CA PHE A 144 18.09 6.58 -8.75
C PHE A 144 18.48 5.26 -9.47
N PRO A 145 19.24 5.31 -10.57
CA PRO A 145 19.42 4.16 -11.48
C PRO A 145 20.42 3.10 -10.95
N LEU A 146 20.29 2.73 -9.66
CA LEU A 146 21.10 1.69 -9.03
C LEU A 146 20.28 0.94 -7.98
N ARG A 147 20.28 -0.40 -8.06
CA ARG A 147 19.78 -1.29 -7.01
C ARG A 147 20.86 -2.28 -6.62
N ILE A 148 21.06 -2.49 -5.33
CA ILE A 148 21.95 -3.50 -4.76
C ILE A 148 21.11 -4.36 -3.80
N ASN A 149 21.02 -5.67 -4.08
CA ASN A 149 20.26 -6.65 -3.29
C ASN A 149 18.79 -6.27 -2.98
N ALA A 150 18.22 -5.36 -3.76
CA ALA A 150 16.81 -4.96 -3.73
C ALA A 150 16.26 -4.98 -5.17
N PRO A 151 16.07 -6.17 -5.78
CA PRO A 151 15.68 -6.31 -7.17
C PRO A 151 14.33 -5.65 -7.43
N ALA A 152 14.14 -5.16 -8.67
CA ALA A 152 12.83 -4.77 -9.15
C ALA A 152 11.92 -6.01 -9.22
N GLU A 153 10.65 -5.86 -8.83
CA GLU A 153 9.72 -6.99 -8.78
C GLU A 153 8.28 -6.60 -9.08
N ILE A 154 7.52 -7.57 -9.52
CA ILE A 154 6.06 -7.57 -9.54
C ILE A 154 5.62 -8.74 -8.64
N LEU A 155 4.84 -8.46 -7.61
CA LEU A 155 4.36 -9.47 -6.68
C LEU A 155 3.05 -10.08 -7.19
N HIS A 156 3.00 -11.42 -7.27
CA HIS A 156 1.77 -12.18 -7.47
C HIS A 156 1.31 -12.75 -6.14
N LEU A 157 0.15 -12.31 -5.64
CA LEU A 157 -0.43 -12.75 -4.38
C LEU A 157 -1.63 -13.66 -4.63
N THR A 158 -1.64 -14.83 -4.02
CA THR A 158 -2.80 -15.73 -4.01
C THR A 158 -3.44 -15.70 -2.63
N LEU A 159 -4.68 -15.19 -2.55
CA LEU A 159 -5.49 -15.26 -1.34
C LEU A 159 -6.28 -16.56 -1.34
N ARG A 160 -6.32 -17.24 -0.20
CA ARG A 160 -7.10 -18.46 0.01
C ARG A 160 -7.96 -18.30 1.24
N ALA A 161 -9.22 -18.76 1.17
CA ALA A 161 -10.03 -18.89 2.36
C ALA A 161 -9.34 -19.89 3.32
N ALA A 162 -9.26 -19.55 4.61
CA ALA A 162 -8.82 -20.52 5.60
C ALA A 162 -9.86 -21.65 5.66
N PRO A 163 -9.45 -22.93 5.79
CA PRO A 163 -10.41 -23.98 6.08
C PRO A 163 -11.14 -23.65 7.37
N PHE A 164 -12.46 -23.83 7.38
CA PHE A 164 -13.24 -23.76 8.61
C PHE A 164 -12.70 -24.82 9.57
N THR A 165 -12.11 -24.40 10.68
CA THR A 165 -11.70 -25.26 11.80
C THR A 165 -12.84 -25.42 12.78
#